data_c5ed91389656d42dcfafc4977a0321bd
#
_entry.id   c5ed91389656d42dcfafc4977a0321bd
#
_cell.length_a   1.000
_cell.length_b   1.000
_cell.length_c   1.000
_cell.angle_alpha   90.00
_cell.angle_beta   90.00
_cell.angle_gamma   90.00
#
_symmetry.space_group_name_H-M   'P 1'
#
loop_
_entity.id
_entity.type
_entity.pdbx_description
1 polymer ?
#
loop_
_entity_poly.entity_id
_entity_poly.type
_entity_poly.pdbx_seq_one_letter_code
_entity_poly.pdbx_strand_id
1 'polypeptide(L)'
;MGQALSDFLGPDDDCSDALRLALEEQWTGLTRAFSSRGVDNYLKGCKALDQLGRSQELPAAFARCMPEVARAIGEDVLPDLVNFLLGMASKTSGQVLAAIVQVSPIVARRLGDVELFRQFLQVLANMLAQAPRGVRPMLEQIDTLLSQLTLGGLRRWALWGAQAYKSDFEGQIRYFSLQSEDARAMLQAERKGTLFVDIQRRLLIYLRAIWGRDFFLRPTSGDYERREGIRPYIDRFVIYIPDAFDDWSDEAHQKSVAGLDVYRAVVNHCAAHLQFGGDALPDEGLTPLQRHLVECIEDARVEHLAGKAFPNMLDSWAVFHTLPLGESSPLRLASLLRRLALRLTNPQAHDGHDWVEYAAHAFFNHPDLTQGLASISIARDLEARLGSLNLPAFDSRLDSLSLFYRDDNRVIWQSARHDEKDALAVTWREKQVRKKVSIMEMVNEVNNEFAGDDAEEIWVLPTEFFLDQEGVSINSLEGREPISSPFHYNEWDYQIQLDRP
;
A
#
# COMPACT_ATOMS: atom_id res chain seq x y z
N MET A 1 15.53 -0.69 -31.64
CA MET A 1 16.10 -1.67 -30.72
C MET A 1 16.08 -3.06 -31.33
N GLY A 2 17.17 -3.47 -31.95
CA GLY A 2 17.34 -4.78 -32.55
C GLY A 2 18.77 -5.26 -32.32
N GLN A 3 19.26 -5.13 -31.07
CA GLN A 3 20.46 -5.84 -30.70
C GLN A 3 20.08 -7.31 -30.59
N ALA A 4 20.69 -8.11 -31.47
CA ALA A 4 20.53 -9.55 -31.38
C ALA A 4 21.16 -10.04 -30.07
N LEU A 5 20.64 -11.12 -29.49
CA LEU A 5 21.24 -11.78 -28.31
C LEU A 5 22.75 -12.04 -28.55
N SER A 6 23.14 -12.32 -29.81
CA SER A 6 24.52 -12.46 -30.25
C SER A 6 25.42 -11.23 -30.04
N ASP A 7 24.86 -10.02 -30.02
CA ASP A 7 25.63 -8.80 -29.79
C ASP A 7 25.94 -8.59 -28.30
N PHE A 8 25.15 -9.20 -27.43
CA PHE A 8 25.31 -9.19 -26.00
C PHE A 8 26.15 -10.37 -25.49
N LEU A 9 25.92 -11.57 -26.02
CA LEU A 9 26.77 -12.74 -25.83
C LEU A 9 27.84 -12.67 -26.91
N GLY A 10 29.03 -12.12 -26.59
CA GLY A 10 30.16 -12.12 -27.50
C GLY A 10 30.48 -13.56 -27.97
N PRO A 11 31.17 -13.73 -29.11
CA PRO A 11 31.53 -15.04 -29.64
C PRO A 11 32.41 -15.87 -28.69
N ASP A 12 33.05 -15.22 -27.71
CA ASP A 12 33.90 -15.80 -26.68
C ASP A 12 33.28 -15.78 -25.26
N ASP A 13 31.98 -15.42 -25.12
CA ASP A 13 31.31 -15.38 -23.82
C ASP A 13 31.02 -16.82 -23.34
N ASP A 14 31.75 -17.26 -22.33
CA ASP A 14 31.67 -18.59 -21.68
C ASP A 14 30.40 -18.69 -20.81
N CYS A 15 29.24 -18.65 -21.47
CA CYS A 15 27.90 -18.72 -20.86
C CYS A 15 27.42 -20.17 -20.90
N SER A 16 26.89 -20.69 -19.78
CA SER A 16 26.34 -22.04 -19.72
C SER A 16 25.20 -22.23 -20.74
N ASP A 17 25.14 -23.44 -21.35
CA ASP A 17 24.09 -23.76 -22.34
C ASP A 17 22.67 -23.59 -21.78
N ALA A 18 22.49 -23.89 -20.48
CA ALA A 18 21.22 -23.73 -19.79
C ALA A 18 20.78 -22.26 -19.70
N LEU A 19 21.71 -21.35 -19.40
CA LEU A 19 21.44 -19.91 -19.40
C LEU A 19 21.18 -19.38 -20.80
N ARG A 20 21.98 -19.80 -21.80
CA ARG A 20 21.80 -19.38 -23.19
C ARG A 20 20.39 -19.70 -23.70
N LEU A 21 19.94 -20.95 -23.47
CA LEU A 21 18.60 -21.39 -23.84
C LEU A 21 17.51 -20.56 -23.15
N ALA A 22 17.66 -20.30 -21.84
CA ALA A 22 16.71 -19.50 -21.08
C ALA A 22 16.63 -18.03 -21.56
N LEU A 23 17.76 -17.45 -21.93
CA LEU A 23 17.81 -16.09 -22.50
C LEU A 23 17.14 -16.03 -23.89
N GLU A 24 17.37 -17.04 -24.75
CA GLU A 24 16.71 -17.14 -26.05
C GLU A 24 15.19 -17.21 -25.91
N GLU A 25 14.68 -17.99 -24.93
CA GLU A 25 13.24 -18.10 -24.64
C GLU A 25 12.62 -16.77 -24.21
N GLN A 26 13.34 -15.95 -23.44
CA GLN A 26 12.82 -14.71 -22.84
C GLN A 26 13.11 -13.45 -23.66
N TRP A 27 14.03 -13.51 -24.63
CA TRP A 27 14.61 -12.34 -25.30
C TRP A 27 13.57 -11.37 -25.88
N THR A 28 12.57 -11.89 -26.57
CA THR A 28 11.53 -11.10 -27.20
C THR A 28 10.60 -10.39 -26.21
N GLY A 29 10.53 -10.89 -24.98
CA GLY A 29 9.70 -10.36 -23.91
C GLY A 29 10.44 -9.39 -22.95
N LEU A 30 11.78 -9.29 -23.04
CA LEU A 30 12.56 -8.50 -22.08
C LEU A 30 12.24 -7.01 -22.14
N THR A 31 12.06 -6.47 -23.34
CA THR A 31 11.74 -5.04 -23.52
C THR A 31 10.36 -4.66 -23.00
N ARG A 32 9.48 -5.66 -22.79
CA ARG A 32 8.16 -5.47 -22.18
C ARG A 32 8.20 -5.54 -20.65
N ALA A 33 9.23 -6.18 -20.09
CA ALA A 33 9.36 -6.37 -18.65
C ALA A 33 10.32 -5.36 -18.01
N PHE A 34 11.24 -4.78 -18.78
CA PHE A 34 12.34 -3.99 -18.26
C PHE A 34 12.57 -2.72 -19.08
N SER A 35 13.00 -1.65 -18.38
CA SER A 35 13.63 -0.49 -19.01
C SER A 35 15.01 -0.87 -19.57
N SER A 36 15.63 0.02 -20.35
CA SER A 36 17.01 -0.20 -20.82
C SER A 36 17.99 -0.46 -19.68
N ARG A 37 17.83 0.23 -18.55
CA ARG A 37 18.63 0.00 -17.32
C ARG A 37 18.27 -1.33 -16.67
N GLY A 38 17.00 -1.70 -16.67
CA GLY A 38 16.51 -2.98 -16.13
C GLY A 38 17.06 -4.16 -16.93
N VAL A 39 17.09 -4.08 -18.26
CA VAL A 39 17.75 -5.10 -19.12
C VAL A 39 19.22 -5.25 -18.76
N ASP A 40 19.95 -4.14 -18.60
CA ASP A 40 21.36 -4.18 -18.18
C ASP A 40 21.55 -4.87 -16.84
N ASN A 41 20.74 -4.53 -15.84
CA ASN A 41 20.80 -5.15 -14.51
C ASN A 41 20.44 -6.63 -14.56
N TYR A 42 19.42 -7.00 -15.35
CA TYR A 42 19.00 -8.37 -15.56
C TYR A 42 20.14 -9.21 -16.16
N LEU A 43 20.76 -8.73 -17.25
CA LEU A 43 21.84 -9.44 -17.92
C LEU A 43 23.11 -9.54 -17.06
N LYS A 44 23.44 -8.47 -16.33
CA LYS A 44 24.54 -8.51 -15.32
C LYS A 44 24.25 -9.51 -14.23
N GLY A 45 23.00 -9.59 -13.77
CA GLY A 45 22.59 -10.59 -12.79
C GLY A 45 22.71 -12.02 -13.30
N CYS A 46 22.24 -12.31 -14.52
CA CYS A 46 22.40 -13.61 -15.18
C CYS A 46 23.87 -14.02 -15.24
N LYS A 47 24.74 -13.11 -15.69
CA LYS A 47 26.18 -13.35 -15.84
C LYS A 47 26.86 -13.60 -14.49
N ALA A 48 26.55 -12.80 -13.48
CA ALA A 48 27.11 -12.95 -12.14
C ALA A 48 26.72 -14.29 -11.48
N LEU A 49 25.47 -14.74 -11.68
CA LEU A 49 25.01 -16.02 -11.14
C LEU A 49 25.57 -17.22 -11.91
N ASP A 50 25.83 -17.10 -13.20
CA ASP A 50 26.47 -18.13 -14.02
C ASP A 50 27.93 -18.29 -13.63
N GLN A 51 28.67 -17.18 -13.49
CA GLN A 51 30.06 -17.15 -13.02
C GLN A 51 30.23 -17.70 -11.58
N LEU A 52 29.18 -17.71 -10.78
CA LEU A 52 29.22 -18.29 -9.43
C LEU A 52 29.46 -19.81 -9.45
N GLY A 53 29.08 -20.49 -10.53
CA GLY A 53 29.37 -21.90 -10.75
C GLY A 53 28.72 -22.89 -9.74
N ARG A 54 27.69 -22.44 -8.98
CA ARG A 54 27.04 -23.23 -7.93
C ARG A 54 26.02 -24.24 -8.46
N SER A 55 25.36 -23.93 -9.58
CA SER A 55 24.38 -24.78 -10.26
C SER A 55 24.09 -24.20 -11.62
N GLN A 56 23.95 -25.00 -12.65
CA GLN A 56 23.52 -24.58 -13.98
C GLN A 56 22.04 -24.13 -14.00
N GLU A 57 21.26 -24.63 -13.04
CA GLU A 57 19.83 -24.28 -12.91
C GLU A 57 19.62 -22.86 -12.36
N LEU A 58 20.51 -22.36 -11.50
CA LEU A 58 20.35 -21.06 -10.84
C LEU A 58 20.28 -19.89 -11.84
N PRO A 59 21.24 -19.68 -12.75
CA PRO A 59 21.18 -18.60 -13.74
C PRO A 59 20.03 -18.77 -14.73
N ALA A 60 19.71 -20.00 -15.13
CA ALA A 60 18.59 -20.29 -16.01
C ALA A 60 17.22 -20.00 -15.34
N ALA A 61 17.06 -20.36 -14.06
CA ALA A 61 15.88 -20.02 -13.27
C ALA A 61 15.73 -18.49 -13.12
N PHE A 62 16.83 -17.79 -12.85
CA PHE A 62 16.83 -16.33 -12.76
C PHE A 62 16.37 -15.71 -14.10
N ALA A 63 16.93 -16.17 -15.21
CA ALA A 63 16.55 -15.67 -16.53
C ALA A 63 15.03 -15.85 -16.82
N ARG A 64 14.45 -16.99 -16.44
CA ARG A 64 13.02 -17.27 -16.68
C ARG A 64 12.08 -16.52 -15.73
N CYS A 65 12.47 -16.37 -14.47
CA CYS A 65 11.56 -15.87 -13.41
C CYS A 65 11.56 -14.36 -13.28
N MET A 66 12.68 -13.70 -13.55
CA MET A 66 12.81 -12.25 -13.27
C MET A 66 11.91 -11.34 -14.10
N PRO A 67 11.59 -11.63 -15.37
CA PRO A 67 10.62 -10.82 -16.10
C PRO A 67 9.23 -10.77 -15.45
N GLU A 68 8.80 -11.86 -14.82
CA GLU A 68 7.53 -11.90 -14.09
C GLU A 68 7.61 -11.15 -12.75
N VAL A 69 8.71 -11.28 -12.02
CA VAL A 69 8.95 -10.53 -10.78
C VAL A 69 8.95 -9.03 -11.04
N ALA A 70 9.66 -8.59 -12.08
CA ALA A 70 9.73 -7.17 -12.44
C ALA A 70 8.35 -6.60 -12.83
N ARG A 71 7.52 -7.38 -13.53
CA ARG A 71 6.14 -6.96 -13.84
C ARG A 71 5.27 -6.85 -12.59
N ALA A 72 5.50 -7.69 -11.59
CA ALA A 72 4.69 -7.71 -10.38
C ALA A 72 5.04 -6.58 -9.40
N ILE A 73 6.33 -6.30 -9.18
CA ILE A 73 6.81 -5.39 -8.13
C ILE A 73 7.88 -4.38 -8.58
N GLY A 74 8.15 -4.31 -9.88
CA GLY A 74 9.15 -3.40 -10.43
C GLY A 74 10.54 -4.02 -10.60
N GLU A 75 11.36 -3.40 -11.45
CA GLU A 75 12.71 -3.90 -11.81
C GLU A 75 13.80 -3.56 -10.77
N ASP A 76 13.52 -2.63 -9.86
CA ASP A 76 14.47 -2.19 -8.82
C ASP A 76 14.82 -3.30 -7.81
N VAL A 77 14.03 -4.37 -7.77
CA VAL A 77 14.28 -5.55 -6.93
C VAL A 77 15.44 -6.43 -7.43
N LEU A 78 15.78 -6.35 -8.73
CA LEU A 78 16.80 -7.24 -9.34
C LEU A 78 18.16 -7.16 -8.68
N PRO A 79 18.76 -5.97 -8.46
CA PRO A 79 20.05 -5.86 -7.76
C PRO A 79 19.99 -6.42 -6.34
N ASP A 80 18.88 -6.20 -5.62
CA ASP A 80 18.71 -6.68 -4.25
C ASP A 80 18.70 -8.21 -4.19
N LEU A 81 17.94 -8.84 -5.09
CA LEU A 81 17.88 -10.32 -5.18
C LEU A 81 19.24 -10.90 -5.60
N VAL A 82 19.92 -10.32 -6.58
CA VAL A 82 21.25 -10.79 -7.00
C VAL A 82 22.24 -10.67 -5.85
N ASN A 83 22.29 -9.55 -5.16
CA ASN A 83 23.16 -9.35 -4.00
C ASN A 83 22.85 -10.35 -2.87
N PHE A 84 21.58 -10.60 -2.61
CA PHE A 84 21.14 -11.62 -1.65
C PHE A 84 21.65 -13.01 -2.05
N LEU A 85 21.46 -13.45 -3.31
CA LEU A 85 21.87 -14.77 -3.79
C LEU A 85 23.39 -14.94 -3.72
N LEU A 86 24.15 -13.92 -4.14
CA LEU A 86 25.62 -13.92 -4.03
C LEU A 86 26.08 -13.99 -2.57
N GLY A 87 25.45 -13.24 -1.68
CA GLY A 87 25.75 -13.24 -0.24
C GLY A 87 25.43 -14.56 0.45
N MET A 88 24.44 -15.32 -0.06
CA MET A 88 24.05 -16.62 0.48
C MET A 88 24.78 -17.80 -0.19
N ALA A 89 25.49 -17.59 -1.27
CA ALA A 89 26.16 -18.65 -2.04
C ALA A 89 27.15 -19.48 -1.23
N SER A 90 27.80 -18.91 -0.23
CA SER A 90 28.71 -19.63 0.68
C SER A 90 27.99 -20.40 1.79
N LYS A 91 26.71 -20.06 2.06
CA LYS A 91 25.94 -20.56 3.20
C LYS A 91 24.96 -21.66 2.84
N THR A 92 24.61 -21.80 1.55
CA THR A 92 23.63 -22.79 1.10
C THR A 92 24.00 -23.41 -0.26
N SER A 93 23.27 -24.44 -0.67
CA SER A 93 23.49 -25.11 -1.96
C SER A 93 22.89 -24.32 -3.14
N GLY A 94 23.47 -24.50 -4.33
CA GLY A 94 22.92 -23.92 -5.55
C GLY A 94 21.47 -24.32 -5.83
N GLN A 95 21.06 -25.53 -5.41
CA GLN A 95 19.66 -25.97 -5.54
C GLN A 95 18.69 -25.17 -4.67
N VAL A 96 19.09 -24.79 -3.45
CA VAL A 96 18.24 -23.94 -2.59
C VAL A 96 18.17 -22.53 -3.15
N LEU A 97 19.29 -22.00 -3.67
CA LEU A 97 19.29 -20.68 -4.34
C LEU A 97 18.37 -20.68 -5.58
N ALA A 98 18.44 -21.75 -6.40
CA ALA A 98 17.55 -21.91 -7.54
C ALA A 98 16.06 -21.99 -7.11
N ALA A 99 15.76 -22.72 -6.04
CA ALA A 99 14.40 -22.78 -5.47
C ALA A 99 13.89 -21.41 -5.01
N ILE A 100 14.75 -20.59 -4.37
CA ILE A 100 14.38 -19.21 -3.98
C ILE A 100 14.01 -18.39 -5.22
N VAL A 101 14.79 -18.50 -6.29
CA VAL A 101 14.50 -17.79 -7.54
C VAL A 101 13.21 -18.30 -8.19
N GLN A 102 12.98 -19.62 -8.21
CA GLN A 102 11.79 -20.23 -8.81
C GLN A 102 10.48 -19.81 -8.12
N VAL A 103 10.50 -19.60 -6.79
CA VAL A 103 9.31 -19.14 -6.06
C VAL A 103 9.14 -17.61 -6.07
N SER A 104 10.17 -16.86 -6.47
CA SER A 104 10.14 -15.40 -6.45
C SER A 104 8.95 -14.78 -7.21
N PRO A 105 8.49 -15.29 -8.37
CA PRO A 105 7.29 -14.79 -9.03
C PRO A 105 6.01 -14.95 -8.20
N ILE A 106 5.87 -16.08 -7.50
CA ILE A 106 4.73 -16.33 -6.60
C ILE A 106 4.76 -15.34 -5.44
N VAL A 107 5.94 -15.19 -4.82
CA VAL A 107 6.14 -14.28 -3.69
C VAL A 107 5.89 -12.82 -4.12
N ALA A 108 6.42 -12.40 -5.27
CA ALA A 108 6.22 -11.06 -5.80
C ALA A 108 4.74 -10.75 -6.04
N ARG A 109 4.00 -11.68 -6.64
CA ARG A 109 2.54 -11.53 -6.84
C ARG A 109 1.77 -11.50 -5.52
N ARG A 110 2.15 -12.32 -4.53
CA ARG A 110 1.49 -12.41 -3.23
C ARG A 110 1.78 -11.20 -2.34
N LEU A 111 2.96 -10.64 -2.40
CA LEU A 111 3.31 -9.48 -1.59
C LEU A 111 2.95 -8.16 -2.27
N GLY A 112 3.04 -8.07 -3.60
CA GLY A 112 2.63 -6.91 -4.40
C GLY A 112 3.43 -5.62 -4.14
N ASP A 113 4.51 -5.68 -3.36
CA ASP A 113 5.32 -4.52 -2.97
C ASP A 113 6.80 -4.91 -2.89
N VAL A 114 7.69 -4.02 -3.37
CA VAL A 114 9.13 -4.25 -3.41
C VAL A 114 9.76 -4.31 -2.03
N GLU A 115 9.27 -3.49 -1.09
CA GLU A 115 9.80 -3.46 0.27
C GLU A 115 9.43 -4.73 1.04
N LEU A 116 8.20 -5.21 0.89
CA LEU A 116 7.79 -6.50 1.44
C LEU A 116 8.63 -7.64 0.84
N PHE A 117 8.97 -7.58 -0.44
CA PHE A 117 9.85 -8.58 -1.05
C PHE A 117 11.26 -8.54 -0.45
N ARG A 118 11.84 -7.35 -0.21
CA ARG A 118 13.12 -7.18 0.49
C ARG A 118 13.08 -7.80 1.89
N GLN A 119 12.01 -7.54 2.64
CA GLN A 119 11.82 -8.14 3.96
C GLN A 119 11.67 -9.66 3.90
N PHE A 120 11.02 -10.20 2.87
CA PHE A 120 10.98 -11.65 2.65
C PHE A 120 12.39 -12.23 2.46
N LEU A 121 13.28 -11.57 1.70
CA LEU A 121 14.68 -11.99 1.58
C LEU A 121 15.39 -11.99 2.93
N GLN A 122 15.08 -11.04 3.83
CA GLN A 122 15.62 -11.04 5.20
C GLN A 122 15.10 -12.22 6.03
N VAL A 123 13.81 -12.57 5.89
CA VAL A 123 13.25 -13.78 6.52
C VAL A 123 14.01 -15.02 6.04
N LEU A 124 14.28 -15.14 4.74
CA LEU A 124 15.07 -16.25 4.20
C LEU A 124 16.51 -16.27 4.72
N ALA A 125 17.16 -15.10 4.83
CA ALA A 125 18.51 -15.00 5.41
C ALA A 125 18.55 -15.53 6.85
N ASN A 126 17.57 -15.16 7.67
CA ASN A 126 17.43 -15.63 9.04
C ASN A 126 17.14 -17.13 9.10
N MET A 127 16.29 -17.65 8.20
CA MET A 127 15.98 -19.07 8.11
C MET A 127 17.20 -19.90 7.69
N LEU A 128 17.97 -19.42 6.72
CA LEU A 128 19.22 -20.09 6.29
C LEU A 128 20.26 -20.16 7.42
N ALA A 129 20.23 -19.19 8.34
CA ALA A 129 21.12 -19.18 9.52
C ALA A 129 20.63 -20.09 10.66
N GLN A 130 19.32 -20.19 10.90
CA GLN A 130 18.76 -20.85 12.08
C GLN A 130 18.23 -22.27 11.79
N ALA A 131 17.61 -22.47 10.61
CA ALA A 131 16.99 -23.72 10.22
C ALA A 131 17.21 -24.02 8.72
N PRO A 132 18.46 -24.21 8.26
CA PRO A 132 18.78 -24.30 6.83
C PRO A 132 18.08 -25.47 6.13
N ARG A 133 17.81 -26.58 6.83
CA ARG A 133 17.08 -27.74 6.26
C ARG A 133 15.58 -27.51 6.12
N GLY A 134 15.01 -26.53 6.84
CA GLY A 134 13.61 -26.13 6.75
C GLY A 134 13.32 -25.20 5.56
N VAL A 135 14.36 -24.54 4.99
CA VAL A 135 14.13 -23.52 3.95
C VAL A 135 13.50 -24.11 2.70
N ARG A 136 14.03 -25.19 2.15
CA ARG A 136 13.49 -25.81 0.94
C ARG A 136 12.06 -26.31 1.11
N PRO A 137 11.71 -27.09 2.17
CA PRO A 137 10.33 -27.47 2.45
C PRO A 137 9.39 -26.28 2.61
N MET A 138 9.84 -25.19 3.24
CA MET A 138 9.07 -23.96 3.38
C MET A 138 8.79 -23.31 2.01
N LEU A 139 9.79 -23.23 1.13
CA LEU A 139 9.63 -22.68 -0.22
C LEU A 139 8.65 -23.49 -1.06
N GLU A 140 8.62 -24.81 -0.91
CA GLU A 140 7.67 -25.68 -1.59
C GLU A 140 6.21 -25.42 -1.14
N GLN A 141 6.01 -24.85 0.07
CA GLN A 141 4.69 -24.49 0.62
C GLN A 141 4.40 -22.98 0.57
N ILE A 142 5.27 -22.18 -0.07
CA ILE A 142 5.23 -20.73 0.07
C ILE A 142 3.92 -20.11 -0.43
N ASP A 143 3.32 -20.62 -1.49
CA ASP A 143 2.03 -20.15 -1.99
C ASP A 143 0.90 -20.38 -0.98
N THR A 144 0.87 -21.57 -0.37
CA THR A 144 -0.09 -21.92 0.69
C THR A 144 0.11 -21.03 1.91
N LEU A 145 1.36 -20.82 2.33
CA LEU A 145 1.69 -19.99 3.49
C LEU A 145 1.28 -18.51 3.25
N LEU A 146 1.68 -17.93 2.13
CA LEU A 146 1.34 -16.54 1.80
C LEU A 146 -0.13 -16.33 1.38
N SER A 147 -0.89 -17.39 1.11
CA SER A 147 -2.34 -17.29 0.94
C SER A 147 -3.10 -17.16 2.25
N GLN A 148 -2.47 -17.44 3.39
CA GLN A 148 -3.11 -17.45 4.70
C GLN A 148 -2.43 -16.52 5.71
N LEU A 149 -1.18 -16.16 5.47
CA LEU A 149 -0.35 -15.36 6.37
C LEU A 149 0.08 -14.05 5.69
N THR A 150 0.12 -12.99 6.48
CA THR A 150 0.94 -11.82 6.13
C THR A 150 2.42 -12.18 6.22
N LEU A 151 3.30 -11.35 5.68
CA LEU A 151 4.75 -11.57 5.81
C LEU A 151 5.18 -11.62 7.30
N GLY A 152 4.59 -10.78 8.16
CA GLY A 152 4.82 -10.82 9.61
C GLY A 152 4.36 -12.13 10.23
N GLY A 153 3.21 -12.65 9.83
CA GLY A 153 2.73 -13.98 10.24
C GLY A 153 3.67 -15.10 9.79
N LEU A 154 4.11 -15.05 8.52
CA LEU A 154 5.10 -16.00 8.01
C LEU A 154 6.40 -15.96 8.82
N ARG A 155 6.91 -14.76 9.13
CA ARG A 155 8.12 -14.58 9.94
C ARG A 155 7.96 -15.21 11.34
N ARG A 156 6.84 -14.96 12.04
CA ARG A 156 6.60 -15.55 13.37
C ARG A 156 6.45 -17.06 13.32
N TRP A 157 5.69 -17.56 12.34
CA TRP A 157 5.55 -18.99 12.10
C TRP A 157 6.91 -19.67 11.83
N ALA A 158 7.73 -19.06 10.98
CA ALA A 158 9.05 -19.58 10.62
C ALA A 158 10.03 -19.55 11.80
N LEU A 159 10.07 -18.44 12.58
CA LEU A 159 10.91 -18.31 13.74
C LEU A 159 10.53 -19.31 14.84
N TRP A 160 9.25 -19.53 15.08
CA TRP A 160 8.78 -20.51 16.04
C TRP A 160 9.27 -21.91 15.64
N GLY A 161 9.09 -22.33 14.39
CA GLY A 161 9.56 -23.62 13.89
C GLY A 161 11.07 -23.80 13.99
N ALA A 162 11.83 -22.74 13.66
CA ALA A 162 13.29 -22.75 13.77
C ALA A 162 13.76 -22.92 15.22
N GLN A 163 13.07 -22.31 16.19
CA GLN A 163 13.39 -22.41 17.60
C GLN A 163 12.96 -23.76 18.21
N ALA A 164 11.72 -24.18 17.91
CA ALA A 164 11.16 -25.43 18.45
C ALA A 164 11.95 -26.66 17.99
N TYR A 165 12.41 -26.67 16.75
CA TYR A 165 13.11 -27.82 16.13
C TYR A 165 14.59 -27.53 15.89
N LYS A 166 15.23 -26.68 16.70
CA LYS A 166 16.63 -26.24 16.50
C LYS A 166 17.62 -27.39 16.34
N SER A 167 17.43 -28.47 17.09
CA SER A 167 18.30 -29.64 17.09
C SER A 167 17.69 -30.88 16.43
N ASP A 168 16.44 -30.80 15.99
CA ASP A 168 15.72 -31.91 15.32
C ASP A 168 15.54 -31.59 13.84
N PHE A 169 16.47 -32.11 13.03
CA PHE A 169 16.47 -31.86 11.59
C PHE A 169 15.30 -32.52 10.84
N GLU A 170 14.82 -33.66 11.30
CA GLU A 170 13.63 -34.31 10.71
C GLU A 170 12.37 -33.56 11.11
N GLY A 171 12.31 -33.08 12.35
CA GLY A 171 11.26 -32.21 12.83
C GLY A 171 11.18 -30.90 12.04
N GLN A 172 12.33 -30.28 11.70
CA GLN A 172 12.36 -29.11 10.82
C GLN A 172 11.70 -29.42 9.47
N ILE A 173 12.08 -30.50 8.80
CA ILE A 173 11.52 -30.85 7.49
C ILE A 173 10.01 -31.05 7.60
N ARG A 174 9.54 -31.81 8.60
CA ARG A 174 8.10 -32.05 8.82
C ARG A 174 7.32 -30.78 9.15
N TYR A 175 7.89 -29.90 9.97
CA TYR A 175 7.28 -28.63 10.31
C TYR A 175 7.14 -27.73 9.07
N PHE A 176 8.25 -27.46 8.41
CA PHE A 176 8.28 -26.53 7.27
C PHE A 176 7.57 -27.06 6.01
N SER A 177 7.32 -28.36 5.91
CA SER A 177 6.47 -28.96 4.88
C SER A 177 4.98 -29.04 5.28
N LEU A 178 4.56 -28.41 6.41
CA LEU A 178 3.19 -28.45 6.96
C LEU A 178 2.65 -29.84 7.32
N GLN A 179 3.55 -30.80 7.55
CA GLN A 179 3.18 -32.19 7.88
C GLN A 179 2.98 -32.42 9.39
N SER A 180 3.57 -31.58 10.25
CA SER A 180 3.41 -31.69 11.70
C SER A 180 2.11 -31.01 12.17
N GLU A 181 1.56 -31.47 13.29
CA GLU A 181 0.41 -30.84 13.93
C GLU A 181 0.73 -29.43 14.44
N ASP A 182 1.94 -29.24 15.00
CA ASP A 182 2.41 -27.94 15.48
C ASP A 182 2.50 -26.92 14.35
N ALA A 183 2.94 -27.32 13.14
CA ALA A 183 3.00 -26.43 11.99
C ALA A 183 1.61 -25.89 11.61
N ARG A 184 0.61 -26.80 11.64
CA ARG A 184 -0.79 -26.44 11.31
C ARG A 184 -1.43 -25.63 12.43
N ALA A 185 -1.18 -25.97 13.68
CA ALA A 185 -1.67 -25.21 14.82
C ALA A 185 -1.09 -23.78 14.82
N MET A 186 0.22 -23.65 14.58
CA MET A 186 0.87 -22.33 14.51
C MET A 186 0.41 -21.54 13.28
N LEU A 187 0.20 -22.20 12.13
CA LEU A 187 -0.37 -21.58 10.93
C LEU A 187 -1.76 -21.00 11.24
N GLN A 188 -2.61 -21.79 11.92
CA GLN A 188 -3.95 -21.35 12.30
C GLN A 188 -3.90 -20.18 13.31
N ALA A 189 -2.96 -20.20 14.26
CA ALA A 189 -2.78 -19.12 15.23
C ALA A 189 -2.30 -17.81 14.59
N GLU A 190 -1.48 -17.90 13.53
CA GLU A 190 -0.95 -16.74 12.81
C GLU A 190 -1.82 -16.31 11.63
N ARG A 191 -2.82 -17.12 11.26
CA ARG A 191 -3.74 -16.82 10.16
C ARG A 191 -4.48 -15.51 10.44
N LYS A 192 -4.57 -14.68 9.42
CA LYS A 192 -5.37 -13.45 9.40
C LYS A 192 -6.60 -13.62 8.50
N GLY A 193 -7.62 -12.80 8.76
CA GLY A 193 -8.89 -12.89 8.04
C GLY A 193 -8.77 -12.51 6.57
N THR A 194 -8.98 -11.24 6.24
CA THR A 194 -8.89 -10.73 4.87
C THR A 194 -7.52 -10.10 4.63
N LEU A 195 -6.78 -10.58 3.62
CA LEU A 195 -5.48 -10.02 3.24
C LEU A 195 -5.66 -8.88 2.25
N PHE A 196 -4.91 -7.79 2.44
CA PHE A 196 -4.93 -6.62 1.56
C PHE A 196 -4.59 -6.96 0.11
N VAL A 197 -3.56 -7.77 -0.11
CA VAL A 197 -3.11 -8.17 -1.45
C VAL A 197 -4.20 -8.85 -2.27
N ASP A 198 -5.06 -9.63 -1.64
CA ASP A 198 -6.14 -10.36 -2.33
C ASP A 198 -7.31 -9.45 -2.75
N ILE A 199 -7.44 -8.28 -2.09
CA ILE A 199 -8.57 -7.38 -2.31
C ILE A 199 -8.17 -5.99 -2.85
N GLN A 200 -6.87 -5.69 -2.97
CA GLN A 200 -6.36 -4.38 -3.39
C GLN A 200 -7.04 -3.89 -4.68
N ARG A 201 -7.07 -4.72 -5.72
CA ARG A 201 -7.70 -4.37 -7.00
C ARG A 201 -9.20 -4.07 -6.83
N ARG A 202 -9.91 -4.84 -6.00
CA ARG A 202 -11.34 -4.61 -5.73
C ARG A 202 -11.55 -3.28 -5.00
N LEU A 203 -10.66 -2.93 -4.07
CA LEU A 203 -10.72 -1.65 -3.35
C LEU A 203 -10.43 -0.46 -4.28
N LEU A 204 -9.49 -0.59 -5.21
CA LEU A 204 -9.20 0.47 -6.19
C LEU A 204 -10.41 0.73 -7.09
N ILE A 205 -11.01 -0.34 -7.64
CA ILE A 205 -12.22 -0.22 -8.47
C ILE A 205 -13.39 0.37 -7.65
N TYR A 206 -13.54 -0.07 -6.41
CA TYR A 206 -14.56 0.44 -5.49
C TYR A 206 -14.40 1.95 -5.22
N LEU A 207 -13.18 2.40 -4.89
CA LEU A 207 -12.88 3.81 -4.66
C LEU A 207 -13.14 4.64 -5.92
N ARG A 208 -12.67 4.18 -7.08
CA ARG A 208 -12.92 4.87 -8.36
C ARG A 208 -14.41 4.99 -8.66
N ALA A 209 -15.19 3.93 -8.40
CA ALA A 209 -16.65 3.95 -8.63
C ALA A 209 -17.38 4.94 -7.72
N ILE A 210 -16.95 5.10 -6.46
CA ILE A 210 -17.60 6.01 -5.51
C ILE A 210 -17.11 7.44 -5.70
N TRP A 211 -15.79 7.65 -5.75
CA TRP A 211 -15.19 8.98 -5.69
C TRP A 211 -14.92 9.59 -7.07
N GLY A 212 -15.08 8.82 -8.17
CA GLY A 212 -14.87 9.30 -9.54
C GLY A 212 -13.40 9.63 -9.89
N ARG A 213 -12.44 9.22 -9.04
CA ARG A 213 -11.00 9.45 -9.22
C ARG A 213 -10.19 8.25 -8.75
N ASP A 214 -8.94 8.19 -9.19
CA ASP A 214 -8.01 7.14 -8.79
C ASP A 214 -7.35 7.48 -7.44
N PHE A 215 -7.10 6.44 -6.67
CA PHE A 215 -6.38 6.49 -5.41
C PHE A 215 -5.23 5.49 -5.43
N PHE A 216 -4.20 5.75 -4.63
CA PHE A 216 -3.04 4.89 -4.52
C PHE A 216 -3.05 4.21 -3.18
N LEU A 217 -3.12 2.87 -3.21
CA LEU A 217 -3.15 2.03 -2.03
C LEU A 217 -1.86 1.23 -1.94
N ARG A 218 -1.20 1.27 -0.78
CA ARG A 218 -0.03 0.45 -0.46
C ARG A 218 -0.21 -0.28 0.86
N PRO A 219 0.40 -1.46 1.00
CA PRO A 219 0.48 -2.09 2.30
C PRO A 219 1.38 -1.28 3.23
N THR A 220 1.05 -1.28 4.52
CA THR A 220 1.98 -0.80 5.53
C THR A 220 3.12 -1.81 5.64
N SER A 221 4.25 -1.59 4.99
CA SER A 221 5.46 -2.41 5.08
C SER A 221 6.16 -2.28 6.43
N GLY A 222 5.42 -1.98 7.46
CA GLY A 222 5.94 -1.58 8.74
C GLY A 222 6.10 -2.71 9.74
N ASP A 223 6.69 -2.34 10.78
CA ASP A 223 7.09 -2.99 12.00
C ASP A 223 6.10 -4.07 12.51
N TYR A 224 6.19 -5.26 11.95
CA TYR A 224 5.38 -6.42 12.33
C TYR A 224 5.65 -6.93 13.76
N GLU A 225 6.59 -6.32 14.47
CA GLU A 225 6.88 -6.67 15.86
C GLU A 225 5.80 -6.18 16.82
N ARG A 226 5.03 -5.17 16.43
CA ARG A 226 3.93 -4.63 17.23
C ARG A 226 2.60 -5.00 16.62
N ARG A 227 1.96 -6.04 17.11
CA ARG A 227 0.57 -6.42 16.73
C ARG A 227 -0.46 -5.34 17.07
N GLU A 228 -0.15 -4.50 18.04
CA GLU A 228 -1.02 -3.41 18.51
C GLU A 228 -0.54 -2.09 17.90
N GLY A 229 -1.33 -1.49 17.02
CA GLY A 229 -1.16 -0.10 16.68
C GLY A 229 -0.68 0.26 15.29
N ILE A 230 -0.62 -0.66 14.31
CA ILE A 230 -0.44 -0.24 12.92
C ILE A 230 -1.77 0.31 12.43
N ARG A 231 -1.87 1.64 12.43
CA ARG A 231 -3.00 2.36 11.87
C ARG A 231 -2.78 2.59 10.38
N PRO A 232 -3.85 2.67 9.58
CA PRO A 232 -3.74 3.24 8.25
C PRO A 232 -3.17 4.65 8.36
N TYR A 233 -2.49 5.10 7.33
CA TYR A 233 -2.00 6.47 7.26
C TYR A 233 -1.93 6.95 5.81
N ILE A 234 -1.93 8.25 5.65
CA ILE A 234 -1.79 8.91 4.36
C ILE A 234 -0.43 9.61 4.37
N ASP A 235 0.41 9.27 3.42
CA ASP A 235 1.62 10.04 3.16
C ASP A 235 1.50 10.71 1.79
N ARG A 236 1.44 12.02 1.81
CA ARG A 236 1.12 12.87 0.65
C ARG A 236 -0.27 12.50 0.07
N PHE A 237 -0.33 11.63 -0.93
CA PHE A 237 -1.56 11.17 -1.62
C PHE A 237 -1.66 9.64 -1.66
N VAL A 238 -0.69 8.93 -1.11
CA VAL A 238 -0.70 7.46 -1.02
C VAL A 238 -1.32 7.04 0.30
N ILE A 239 -2.31 6.16 0.23
CA ILE A 239 -2.97 5.57 1.38
C ILE A 239 -2.24 4.28 1.73
N TYR A 240 -1.67 4.22 2.91
CA TYR A 240 -1.03 3.02 3.47
C TYR A 240 -2.01 2.29 4.37
N ILE A 241 -2.20 1.01 4.11
CA ILE A 241 -3.23 0.18 4.75
C ILE A 241 -2.59 -1.05 5.37
N PRO A 242 -3.02 -1.48 6.56
CA PRO A 242 -2.58 -2.73 7.16
C PRO A 242 -2.74 -3.93 6.22
N ASP A 243 -1.78 -4.86 6.27
CA ASP A 243 -1.70 -6.01 5.37
C ASP A 243 -2.85 -7.01 5.53
N ALA A 244 -3.49 -7.00 6.70
CA ALA A 244 -4.65 -7.84 6.98
C ALA A 244 -5.60 -7.18 7.98
N PHE A 245 -6.90 -7.38 7.77
CA PHE A 245 -7.93 -7.18 8.79
C PHE A 245 -8.69 -8.46 9.05
N ASP A 246 -8.83 -8.79 10.33
CA ASP A 246 -9.80 -9.79 10.78
C ASP A 246 -11.22 -9.20 10.71
N ASP A 247 -12.23 -10.06 10.77
CA ASP A 247 -13.60 -9.61 10.98
C ASP A 247 -13.65 -8.88 12.33
N TRP A 248 -14.23 -7.68 12.31
CA TRP A 248 -14.42 -6.92 13.54
C TRP A 248 -15.70 -7.36 14.24
N SER A 249 -15.64 -7.54 15.54
CA SER A 249 -16.81 -7.88 16.35
C SER A 249 -16.81 -7.11 17.67
N ASP A 250 -17.99 -6.68 18.07
CA ASP A 250 -18.27 -6.13 19.39
C ASP A 250 -19.40 -6.98 20.00
N GLU A 251 -19.02 -7.95 20.82
CA GLU A 251 -19.95 -8.88 21.45
C GLU A 251 -20.95 -8.15 22.38
N ALA A 252 -20.49 -7.09 23.07
CA ALA A 252 -21.31 -6.33 23.98
C ALA A 252 -22.50 -5.64 23.28
N HIS A 253 -22.28 -5.18 22.05
CA HIS A 253 -23.29 -4.51 21.23
C HIS A 253 -23.87 -5.40 20.14
N GLN A 254 -23.47 -6.68 20.07
CA GLN A 254 -23.89 -7.65 19.05
C GLN A 254 -23.64 -7.14 17.62
N LYS A 255 -22.52 -6.46 17.41
CA LYS A 255 -22.11 -5.93 16.10
C LYS A 255 -21.00 -6.79 15.50
N SER A 256 -21.05 -7.01 14.20
CA SER A 256 -19.99 -7.70 13.46
C SER A 256 -19.86 -7.08 12.06
N VAL A 257 -18.62 -6.92 11.61
CA VAL A 257 -18.26 -6.37 10.29
C VAL A 257 -17.21 -7.25 9.66
N ALA A 258 -17.47 -7.72 8.45
CA ALA A 258 -16.52 -8.55 7.71
C ALA A 258 -15.24 -7.75 7.36
N GLY A 259 -14.08 -8.42 7.34
CA GLY A 259 -12.80 -7.79 7.07
C GLY A 259 -12.76 -6.95 5.79
N LEU A 260 -13.47 -7.37 4.74
CA LEU A 260 -13.61 -6.57 3.52
C LEU A 260 -14.32 -5.24 3.75
N ASP A 261 -15.36 -5.22 4.59
CA ASP A 261 -16.11 -3.99 4.89
C ASP A 261 -15.34 -3.11 5.87
N VAL A 262 -14.49 -3.71 6.71
CA VAL A 262 -13.47 -2.97 7.49
C VAL A 262 -12.54 -2.22 6.55
N TYR A 263 -11.98 -2.90 5.53
CA TYR A 263 -11.15 -2.24 4.52
C TYR A 263 -11.88 -1.12 3.79
N ARG A 264 -13.15 -1.31 3.44
CA ARG A 264 -13.97 -0.27 2.80
C ARG A 264 -14.14 0.96 3.70
N ALA A 265 -14.37 0.74 4.99
CA ALA A 265 -14.47 1.85 5.96
C ALA A 265 -13.16 2.64 6.03
N VAL A 266 -12.02 1.93 6.12
CA VAL A 266 -10.67 2.52 6.15
C VAL A 266 -10.39 3.34 4.89
N VAL A 267 -10.54 2.75 3.71
CA VAL A 267 -10.19 3.44 2.45
C VAL A 267 -11.11 4.63 2.16
N ASN A 268 -12.38 4.55 2.55
CA ASN A 268 -13.30 5.67 2.40
C ASN A 268 -12.96 6.82 3.36
N HIS A 269 -12.55 6.53 4.59
CA HIS A 269 -12.09 7.54 5.53
C HIS A 269 -10.85 8.27 5.00
N CYS A 270 -9.83 7.52 4.57
CA CYS A 270 -8.63 8.10 3.95
C CYS A 270 -8.96 8.90 2.67
N ALA A 271 -9.88 8.39 1.84
CA ALA A 271 -10.33 9.09 0.64
C ALA A 271 -11.07 10.40 0.98
N ALA A 272 -11.83 10.43 2.08
CA ALA A 272 -12.49 11.63 2.57
C ALA A 272 -11.47 12.70 2.98
N HIS A 273 -10.36 12.33 3.65
CA HIS A 273 -9.26 13.25 3.93
C HIS A 273 -8.63 13.80 2.66
N LEU A 274 -8.33 12.95 1.67
CA LEU A 274 -7.75 13.38 0.40
C LEU A 274 -8.70 14.25 -0.44
N GLN A 275 -10.00 14.10 -0.26
CA GLN A 275 -11.02 14.87 -1.00
C GLN A 275 -11.39 16.17 -0.32
N PHE A 276 -11.52 16.18 1.02
CA PHE A 276 -12.08 17.29 1.79
C PHE A 276 -11.10 17.89 2.80
N GLY A 277 -9.91 17.32 3.00
CA GLY A 277 -8.92 17.81 3.97
C GLY A 277 -8.39 19.20 3.63
N GLY A 278 -8.08 19.43 2.37
CA GLY A 278 -7.52 20.73 1.93
C GLY A 278 -6.02 20.85 2.23
N ASP A 279 -5.59 22.09 2.56
CA ASP A 279 -4.20 22.38 2.90
C ASP A 279 -3.87 21.93 4.32
N ALA A 280 -2.57 21.70 4.58
CA ALA A 280 -2.09 21.38 5.92
C ALA A 280 -2.50 22.46 6.93
N LEU A 281 -2.95 22.01 8.09
CA LEU A 281 -3.33 22.91 9.17
C LEU A 281 -2.08 23.40 9.92
N PRO A 282 -2.06 24.68 10.34
CA PRO A 282 -0.98 25.20 11.16
C PRO A 282 -1.02 24.57 12.56
N ASP A 283 0.07 23.96 12.99
CA ASP A 283 0.23 23.35 14.31
C ASP A 283 0.96 24.25 15.31
N GLU A 284 1.51 25.38 14.83
CA GLU A 284 2.23 26.33 15.66
C GLU A 284 1.33 26.93 16.75
N GLY A 285 1.78 26.82 18.00
CA GLY A 285 1.07 27.39 19.17
C GLY A 285 -0.13 26.57 19.65
N LEU A 286 -0.38 25.36 19.11
CA LEU A 286 -1.38 24.44 19.63
C LEU A 286 -0.83 23.65 20.82
N THR A 287 -1.63 23.54 21.90
CA THR A 287 -1.33 22.61 22.98
C THR A 287 -1.50 21.16 22.52
N PRO A 288 -0.89 20.17 23.18
CA PRO A 288 -1.12 18.76 22.84
C PRO A 288 -2.61 18.35 22.88
N LEU A 289 -3.37 18.93 23.80
CA LEU A 289 -4.82 18.72 23.88
C LEU A 289 -5.55 19.35 22.68
N GLN A 290 -5.21 20.59 22.34
CA GLN A 290 -5.80 21.26 21.16
C GLN A 290 -5.51 20.46 19.90
N ARG A 291 -4.26 20.03 19.72
CA ARG A 291 -3.88 19.21 18.57
C ARG A 291 -4.74 17.93 18.47
N HIS A 292 -4.91 17.23 19.58
CA HIS A 292 -5.74 16.02 19.60
C HIS A 292 -7.23 16.31 19.34
N LEU A 293 -7.76 17.42 19.87
CA LEU A 293 -9.12 17.85 19.56
C LEU A 293 -9.28 18.21 18.07
N VAL A 294 -8.30 18.90 17.48
CA VAL A 294 -8.30 19.19 16.03
C VAL A 294 -8.37 17.90 15.22
N GLU A 295 -7.54 16.90 15.55
CA GLU A 295 -7.56 15.59 14.89
C GLU A 295 -8.95 14.94 14.97
N CYS A 296 -9.56 14.90 16.15
CA CYS A 296 -10.89 14.31 16.34
C CYS A 296 -11.99 15.07 15.55
N ILE A 297 -11.93 16.40 15.51
CA ILE A 297 -12.91 17.23 14.81
C ILE A 297 -12.69 17.17 13.29
N GLU A 298 -11.44 17.13 12.83
CA GLU A 298 -11.11 17.02 11.41
C GLU A 298 -11.58 15.70 10.82
N ASP A 299 -11.33 14.57 11.52
CA ASP A 299 -11.90 13.28 11.16
C ASP A 299 -13.42 13.36 11.00
N ALA A 300 -14.11 13.93 11.99
CA ALA A 300 -15.57 14.07 11.95
C ALA A 300 -16.01 15.02 10.81
N ARG A 301 -15.22 16.07 10.51
CA ARG A 301 -15.52 17.02 9.44
C ARG A 301 -15.47 16.38 8.07
N VAL A 302 -14.40 15.65 7.76
CA VAL A 302 -14.27 14.99 6.45
C VAL A 302 -15.29 13.87 6.30
N GLU A 303 -15.59 13.11 7.37
CA GLU A 303 -16.65 12.10 7.39
C GLU A 303 -18.04 12.74 7.17
N HIS A 304 -18.31 13.88 7.80
CA HIS A 304 -19.55 14.61 7.61
C HIS A 304 -19.73 15.11 6.17
N LEU A 305 -18.69 15.66 5.56
CA LEU A 305 -18.71 16.10 4.16
C LEU A 305 -18.89 14.92 3.21
N ALA A 306 -18.20 13.82 3.46
CA ALA A 306 -18.38 12.58 2.72
C ALA A 306 -19.80 12.02 2.86
N GLY A 307 -20.38 12.08 4.07
CA GLY A 307 -21.77 11.68 4.32
C GLY A 307 -22.81 12.56 3.61
N LYS A 308 -22.53 13.84 3.38
CA LYS A 308 -23.37 14.70 2.55
C LYS A 308 -23.34 14.30 1.08
N ALA A 309 -22.16 13.90 0.59
CA ALA A 309 -22.02 13.43 -0.79
C ALA A 309 -22.56 11.98 -0.96
N PHE A 310 -22.39 11.14 0.05
CA PHE A 310 -22.73 9.71 0.04
C PHE A 310 -23.42 9.32 1.36
N PRO A 311 -24.74 9.49 1.51
CA PRO A 311 -25.44 9.34 2.80
C PRO A 311 -25.19 8.03 3.53
N ASN A 312 -25.11 6.88 2.81
CA ASN A 312 -24.89 5.58 3.40
C ASN A 312 -23.45 5.36 3.91
N MET A 313 -22.54 6.30 3.63
CA MET A 313 -21.14 6.20 4.08
C MET A 313 -21.01 6.42 5.58
N LEU A 314 -21.81 7.32 6.16
CA LEU A 314 -21.87 7.52 7.62
C LEU A 314 -22.27 6.24 8.35
N ASP A 315 -23.23 5.48 7.82
CA ASP A 315 -23.68 4.22 8.42
C ASP A 315 -22.55 3.18 8.47
N SER A 316 -21.71 3.17 7.44
CA SER A 316 -20.55 2.27 7.38
C SER A 316 -19.51 2.56 8.46
N TRP A 317 -19.40 3.79 8.93
CA TRP A 317 -18.51 4.19 10.02
C TRP A 317 -19.19 4.12 11.39
N ALA A 318 -20.49 4.44 11.46
CA ALA A 318 -21.24 4.45 12.71
C ALA A 318 -21.25 3.10 13.44
N VAL A 319 -21.11 1.99 12.70
CA VAL A 319 -21.04 0.65 13.29
C VAL A 319 -19.88 0.50 14.28
N PHE A 320 -18.75 1.18 14.05
CA PHE A 320 -17.54 1.10 14.86
C PHE A 320 -17.55 2.02 16.09
N HIS A 321 -18.53 2.92 16.18
CA HIS A 321 -18.69 3.79 17.33
C HIS A 321 -19.54 3.09 18.39
N THR A 322 -18.88 2.55 19.41
CA THR A 322 -19.52 1.89 20.54
C THR A 322 -19.06 2.50 21.85
N LEU A 323 -19.95 2.52 22.83
CA LEU A 323 -19.65 3.00 24.18
C LEU A 323 -19.54 1.80 25.10
N PRO A 324 -18.57 1.78 26.04
CA PRO A 324 -18.48 0.72 27.04
C PRO A 324 -19.77 0.62 27.84
N LEU A 325 -20.28 -0.60 28.03
CA LEU A 325 -21.46 -0.84 28.87
C LEU A 325 -21.06 -0.78 30.34
N GLY A 326 -21.72 0.08 31.09
CA GLY A 326 -21.59 0.11 32.55
C GLY A 326 -20.35 0.86 33.09
N GLU A 327 -19.81 1.83 32.38
CA GLU A 327 -18.76 2.71 32.91
C GLU A 327 -19.22 3.47 34.18
N SER A 328 -18.80 2.99 35.33
CA SER A 328 -18.86 3.71 36.63
C SER A 328 -17.52 4.39 36.97
N SER A 329 -16.64 4.53 35.98
CA SER A 329 -15.33 5.17 36.12
C SER A 329 -15.46 6.68 36.25
N PRO A 330 -14.52 7.39 36.91
CA PRO A 330 -14.51 8.84 36.94
C PRO A 330 -14.42 9.36 35.50
N LEU A 331 -15.12 10.47 35.22
CA LEU A 331 -15.19 11.09 33.92
C LEU A 331 -13.79 11.37 33.37
N ARG A 332 -13.48 10.85 32.19
CA ARG A 332 -12.22 11.07 31.50
C ARG A 332 -12.48 11.70 30.12
N LEU A 333 -11.49 12.41 29.62
CA LEU A 333 -11.57 13.02 28.30
C LEU A 333 -11.81 11.95 27.20
N ALA A 334 -11.14 10.79 27.27
CA ALA A 334 -11.35 9.69 26.31
C ALA A 334 -12.83 9.24 26.24
N SER A 335 -13.55 9.20 27.38
CA SER A 335 -14.97 8.87 27.40
C SER A 335 -15.81 9.95 26.72
N LEU A 336 -15.53 11.23 26.97
CA LEU A 336 -16.21 12.35 26.33
C LEU A 336 -15.96 12.38 24.80
N LEU A 337 -14.72 12.10 24.37
CA LEU A 337 -14.38 12.07 22.96
C LEU A 337 -15.05 10.90 22.22
N ARG A 338 -15.16 9.72 22.85
CA ARG A 338 -15.93 8.59 22.26
C ARG A 338 -17.41 8.94 22.09
N ARG A 339 -18.01 9.55 23.11
CA ARG A 339 -19.40 10.02 23.08
C ARG A 339 -19.59 11.08 22.00
N LEU A 340 -18.67 12.05 21.92
CA LEU A 340 -18.67 13.06 20.89
C LEU A 340 -18.56 12.45 19.48
N ALA A 341 -17.61 11.55 19.25
CA ALA A 341 -17.43 10.89 17.97
C ALA A 341 -18.70 10.14 17.53
N LEU A 342 -19.35 9.41 18.45
CA LEU A 342 -20.64 8.76 18.19
C LEU A 342 -21.72 9.79 17.87
N ARG A 343 -21.79 10.91 18.62
CA ARG A 343 -22.78 11.97 18.42
C ARG A 343 -22.61 12.67 17.06
N LEU A 344 -21.36 12.84 16.60
CA LEU A 344 -21.06 13.49 15.32
C LEU A 344 -21.36 12.60 14.10
N THR A 345 -21.28 11.27 14.23
CA THR A 345 -21.68 10.34 13.15
C THR A 345 -23.20 10.21 13.01
N ASN A 346 -23.96 10.50 14.07
CA ASN A 346 -25.41 10.47 14.02
C ASN A 346 -26.01 11.82 14.47
N PRO A 347 -26.29 12.75 13.54
CA PRO A 347 -26.83 14.09 13.86
C PRO A 347 -28.16 14.07 14.62
N GLN A 348 -28.92 12.98 14.55
CA GLN A 348 -30.21 12.85 15.24
C GLN A 348 -30.11 12.26 16.64
N ALA A 349 -28.93 11.70 17.00
CA ALA A 349 -28.71 11.20 18.34
C ALA A 349 -28.60 12.35 19.35
N HIS A 350 -28.92 12.06 20.60
CA HIS A 350 -28.71 12.97 21.73
C HIS A 350 -27.83 12.29 22.76
N ASP A 351 -26.93 13.08 23.35
CA ASP A 351 -26.07 12.63 24.43
C ASP A 351 -26.51 13.30 25.74
N GLY A 352 -26.44 12.60 26.86
CA GLY A 352 -26.85 13.15 28.16
C GLY A 352 -25.81 14.06 28.82
N HIS A 353 -24.68 14.37 28.15
CA HIS A 353 -23.63 15.20 28.71
C HIS A 353 -23.56 16.57 28.04
N ASP A 354 -23.70 17.64 28.82
CA ASP A 354 -23.78 19.01 28.33
C ASP A 354 -22.62 19.43 27.43
N TRP A 355 -21.38 19.01 27.75
CA TRP A 355 -20.22 19.32 26.93
C TRP A 355 -20.28 18.63 25.57
N VAL A 356 -20.75 17.37 25.50
CA VAL A 356 -20.87 16.62 24.24
C VAL A 356 -21.92 17.27 23.35
N GLU A 357 -23.08 17.64 23.89
CA GLU A 357 -24.13 18.35 23.12
C GLU A 357 -23.67 19.71 22.68
N TYR A 358 -22.95 20.45 23.53
CA TYR A 358 -22.35 21.72 23.15
C TYR A 358 -21.37 21.54 21.99
N ALA A 359 -20.47 20.55 22.08
CA ALA A 359 -19.50 20.28 21.04
C ALA A 359 -20.16 19.89 19.71
N ALA A 360 -21.21 19.07 19.77
CA ALA A 360 -21.99 18.72 18.59
C ALA A 360 -22.72 19.95 18.00
N HIS A 361 -23.28 20.82 18.86
CA HIS A 361 -23.91 22.05 18.41
C HIS A 361 -22.88 22.98 17.74
N ALA A 362 -21.71 23.17 18.34
CA ALA A 362 -20.65 24.00 17.78
C ALA A 362 -20.17 23.45 16.41
N PHE A 363 -20.10 22.14 16.27
CA PHE A 363 -19.75 21.52 15.00
C PHE A 363 -20.82 21.69 13.92
N PHE A 364 -22.07 21.25 14.17
CA PHE A 364 -23.12 21.25 13.14
C PHE A 364 -23.60 22.65 12.74
N ASN A 365 -23.46 23.64 13.60
CA ASN A 365 -23.82 25.02 13.33
C ASN A 365 -22.63 25.92 12.97
N HIS A 366 -21.44 25.32 12.74
CA HIS A 366 -20.30 26.10 12.27
C HIS A 366 -20.62 26.66 10.88
N PRO A 367 -20.34 27.95 10.62
CA PRO A 367 -20.77 28.64 9.39
C PRO A 367 -20.17 28.03 8.12
N ASP A 368 -18.96 27.49 8.22
CA ASP A 368 -18.28 26.85 7.08
C ASP A 368 -17.44 25.66 7.53
N LEU A 369 -17.94 24.45 7.28
CA LEU A 369 -17.22 23.21 7.49
C LEU A 369 -16.44 22.75 6.24
N THR A 370 -16.46 23.50 5.14
CA THR A 370 -15.69 23.12 3.95
C THR A 370 -14.19 23.37 4.13
N GLN A 371 -13.83 24.28 5.04
CA GLN A 371 -12.46 24.67 5.34
C GLN A 371 -11.91 23.92 6.56
N GLY A 372 -10.71 23.34 6.46
CA GLY A 372 -10.04 22.65 7.59
C GLY A 372 -9.78 23.56 8.81
N LEU A 373 -9.63 24.87 8.61
CA LEU A 373 -9.47 25.83 9.71
C LEU A 373 -10.68 25.84 10.69
N ALA A 374 -11.85 25.36 10.25
CA ALA A 374 -13.01 25.18 11.13
C ALA A 374 -12.66 24.24 12.31
N SER A 375 -11.89 23.19 12.06
CA SER A 375 -11.49 22.20 13.09
C SER A 375 -10.63 22.84 14.17
N ILE A 376 -9.73 23.76 13.82
CA ILE A 376 -8.93 24.52 14.80
C ILE A 376 -9.82 25.46 15.63
N SER A 377 -10.75 26.17 14.96
CA SER A 377 -11.66 27.09 15.65
C SER A 377 -12.53 26.36 16.68
N ILE A 378 -13.13 25.23 16.25
CA ILE A 378 -13.97 24.41 17.11
C ILE A 378 -13.14 23.82 18.26
N ALA A 379 -11.96 23.25 17.98
CA ALA A 379 -11.11 22.63 18.98
C ALA A 379 -10.71 23.62 20.11
N ARG A 380 -10.36 24.86 19.77
CA ARG A 380 -10.04 25.91 20.75
C ARG A 380 -11.23 26.26 21.64
N ASP A 381 -12.41 26.36 21.05
CA ASP A 381 -13.64 26.63 21.82
C ASP A 381 -13.98 25.47 22.76
N LEU A 382 -13.82 24.22 22.31
CA LEU A 382 -14.04 23.03 23.10
C LEU A 382 -13.06 22.91 24.28
N GLU A 383 -11.77 23.20 24.07
CA GLU A 383 -10.78 23.19 25.14
C GLU A 383 -11.11 24.22 26.22
N ALA A 384 -11.47 25.44 25.84
CA ALA A 384 -11.84 26.49 26.79
C ALA A 384 -12.96 26.05 27.73
N ARG A 385 -13.90 25.24 27.27
CA ARG A 385 -15.00 24.70 28.09
C ARG A 385 -14.62 23.46 28.88
N LEU A 386 -13.61 22.66 28.45
CA LEU A 386 -13.13 21.53 29.23
C LEU A 386 -12.56 21.94 30.59
N GLY A 387 -11.97 23.13 30.67
CA GLY A 387 -11.42 23.66 31.92
C GLY A 387 -12.42 23.72 33.10
N SER A 388 -13.72 23.76 32.82
CA SER A 388 -14.79 23.76 33.84
C SER A 388 -15.18 22.38 34.35
N LEU A 389 -14.68 21.28 33.73
CA LEU A 389 -15.14 19.91 34.01
C LEU A 389 -14.28 19.16 35.03
N ASN A 390 -13.28 19.77 35.65
CA ASN A 390 -12.37 19.12 36.61
C ASN A 390 -11.82 17.77 36.12
N LEU A 391 -11.48 17.68 34.84
CA LEU A 391 -10.87 16.47 34.26
C LEU A 391 -9.41 16.34 34.71
N PRO A 392 -8.88 15.09 34.78
CA PRO A 392 -7.44 14.89 34.89
C PRO A 392 -6.67 15.60 33.76
N ALA A 393 -5.41 15.94 34.00
CA ALA A 393 -4.56 16.49 32.96
C ALA A 393 -4.51 15.54 31.75
N PHE A 394 -4.52 16.09 30.55
CA PHE A 394 -4.48 15.30 29.31
C PHE A 394 -3.22 14.43 29.23
N ASP A 395 -3.43 13.14 29.07
CA ASP A 395 -2.38 12.17 28.78
C ASP A 395 -2.66 11.50 27.42
N SER A 396 -1.81 11.78 26.45
CA SER A 396 -1.95 11.25 25.07
C SER A 396 -2.01 9.72 24.99
N ARG A 397 -1.52 8.99 25.99
CA ARG A 397 -1.57 7.54 26.03
C ARG A 397 -2.90 6.99 26.53
N LEU A 398 -3.57 7.74 27.41
CA LEU A 398 -4.80 7.31 28.09
C LEU A 398 -6.06 7.97 27.51
N ASP A 399 -5.93 9.20 27.04
CA ASP A 399 -7.05 10.04 26.64
C ASP A 399 -7.20 10.17 25.11
N SER A 400 -6.32 9.53 24.34
CA SER A 400 -6.40 9.57 22.88
C SER A 400 -7.59 8.76 22.36
N LEU A 401 -8.42 9.36 21.52
CA LEU A 401 -9.44 8.66 20.77
C LEU A 401 -8.79 7.96 19.58
N SER A 402 -8.84 6.64 19.57
CA SER A 402 -8.35 5.83 18.48
C SER A 402 -9.46 4.92 17.98
N LEU A 403 -10.03 5.25 16.83
CA LEU A 403 -10.93 4.36 16.09
C LEU A 403 -10.10 3.66 15.03
N PHE A 404 -10.15 2.34 14.98
CA PHE A 404 -9.19 1.56 14.20
C PHE A 404 -9.35 1.70 12.69
N TYR A 405 -10.49 2.18 12.19
CA TYR A 405 -10.71 2.47 10.77
C TYR A 405 -10.18 3.85 10.35
N ARG A 406 -9.92 4.76 11.30
CA ARG A 406 -9.35 6.09 11.03
C ARG A 406 -7.85 6.03 10.88
N ASP A 407 -7.29 6.90 10.08
CA ASP A 407 -5.85 7.03 9.90
C ASP A 407 -5.15 7.63 11.15
N ASP A 408 -3.83 7.82 11.08
CA ASP A 408 -3.06 8.38 12.20
C ASP A 408 -3.03 9.92 12.20
N ASN A 409 -3.80 10.55 11.34
CA ASN A 409 -3.97 11.99 11.22
C ASN A 409 -2.70 12.78 10.82
N ARG A 410 -1.62 12.10 10.37
CA ARG A 410 -0.43 12.83 9.90
C ARG A 410 -0.71 13.72 8.72
N VAL A 411 -1.66 13.35 7.86
CA VAL A 411 -2.07 14.10 6.67
C VAL A 411 -2.61 15.50 7.02
N ILE A 412 -3.20 15.67 8.20
CA ILE A 412 -3.74 16.96 8.67
C ILE A 412 -2.62 18.00 8.80
N TRP A 413 -1.44 17.57 9.23
CA TRP A 413 -0.30 18.42 9.56
C TRP A 413 0.74 18.49 8.45
N GLN A 414 0.60 17.68 7.41
CA GLN A 414 1.47 17.64 6.24
C GLN A 414 0.80 18.31 5.06
N SER A 415 1.54 19.12 4.31
CA SER A 415 1.03 19.64 3.05
C SER A 415 0.83 18.49 2.07
N ALA A 416 -0.42 18.16 1.77
CA ALA A 416 -0.76 17.19 0.74
C ALA A 416 -0.36 17.68 -0.68
N ARG A 417 -0.06 18.98 -0.83
CA ARG A 417 0.21 19.63 -2.11
C ARG A 417 1.69 19.68 -2.51
N HIS A 418 2.59 19.00 -1.81
CA HIS A 418 3.94 18.94 -2.32
C HIS A 418 3.99 18.00 -3.53
N ASP A 419 3.98 18.67 -4.70
CA ASP A 419 4.26 18.18 -6.03
C ASP A 419 3.35 17.07 -6.57
N GLU A 420 2.28 17.48 -7.29
CA GLU A 420 1.65 16.64 -8.32
C GLU A 420 2.69 16.00 -9.25
N LYS A 421 3.83 16.65 -9.48
CA LYS A 421 4.98 16.07 -10.21
C LYS A 421 5.61 14.89 -9.50
N ASP A 422 5.77 14.95 -8.18
CA ASP A 422 6.27 13.83 -7.37
C ASP A 422 5.19 12.76 -7.18
N ALA A 423 3.92 13.17 -7.11
CA ALA A 423 2.77 12.28 -7.09
C ALA A 423 2.73 11.38 -8.32
N LEU A 424 2.78 11.98 -9.48
CA LEU A 424 2.89 11.28 -10.75
C LEU A 424 4.15 10.40 -10.78
N ALA A 425 5.29 10.85 -10.28
CA ALA A 425 6.54 10.09 -10.24
C ALA A 425 6.47 8.83 -9.37
N VAL A 426 5.76 8.87 -8.24
CA VAL A 426 5.59 7.70 -7.35
C VAL A 426 4.64 6.67 -7.96
N THR A 427 3.52 7.12 -8.55
CA THR A 427 2.51 6.26 -9.16
C THR A 427 3.04 5.46 -10.34
N TRP A 428 3.94 6.05 -11.10
CA TRP A 428 4.38 5.53 -12.39
C TRP A 428 5.60 4.61 -12.26
N ARG A 429 6.22 4.53 -11.06
CA ARG A 429 7.35 3.63 -10.81
C ARG A 429 6.96 2.16 -10.72
N GLU A 430 5.68 1.84 -10.51
CA GLU A 430 5.32 0.47 -10.16
C GLU A 430 4.92 -0.43 -11.33
N LYS A 431 4.48 0.11 -12.47
CA LYS A 431 4.00 -0.73 -13.57
C LYS A 431 4.32 -0.25 -14.98
N GLN A 432 4.89 0.95 -15.15
CA GLN A 432 5.02 1.53 -16.48
C GLN A 432 6.37 2.23 -16.65
N VAL A 433 7.01 1.97 -17.79
CA VAL A 433 8.26 2.61 -18.17
C VAL A 433 7.95 3.96 -18.84
N ARG A 434 8.47 5.06 -18.27
CA ARG A 434 8.42 6.36 -18.89
C ARG A 434 9.56 6.53 -19.88
N LYS A 435 9.23 6.75 -21.13
CA LYS A 435 10.18 7.09 -22.17
C LYS A 435 9.89 8.49 -22.68
N LYS A 436 10.89 9.40 -22.60
CA LYS A 436 10.82 10.64 -23.36
C LYS A 436 11.08 10.32 -24.82
N VAL A 437 10.10 10.51 -25.64
CA VAL A 437 10.19 10.29 -27.09
C VAL A 437 9.95 11.62 -27.82
N SER A 438 10.61 11.81 -28.95
CA SER A 438 10.28 12.91 -29.84
C SER A 438 9.01 12.58 -30.65
N ILE A 439 8.35 13.61 -31.19
CA ILE A 439 7.19 13.43 -32.06
C ILE A 439 7.55 12.52 -33.26
N MET A 440 8.77 12.62 -33.78
CA MET A 440 9.25 11.81 -34.88
C MET A 440 9.39 10.33 -34.51
N GLU A 441 9.88 10.02 -33.28
CA GLU A 441 9.93 8.65 -32.79
C GLU A 441 8.52 8.09 -32.59
N MET A 442 7.61 8.89 -32.04
CA MET A 442 6.22 8.49 -31.85
C MET A 442 5.55 8.10 -33.16
N VAL A 443 5.67 8.95 -34.19
CA VAL A 443 5.05 8.69 -35.51
C VAL A 443 5.62 7.45 -36.20
N ASN A 444 6.90 7.13 -35.96
CA ASN A 444 7.56 6.01 -36.60
C ASN A 444 7.38 4.68 -35.85
N GLU A 445 7.13 4.70 -34.53
CA GLU A 445 7.06 3.49 -33.71
C GLU A 445 5.64 3.10 -33.28
N VAL A 446 4.65 4.00 -33.43
CA VAL A 446 3.26 3.69 -33.06
C VAL A 446 2.60 2.86 -34.18
N ASN A 447 2.64 1.56 -34.05
CA ASN A 447 1.60 0.69 -34.61
C ASN A 447 0.40 0.75 -33.69
N ASN A 448 -0.62 1.51 -34.10
CA ASN A 448 -1.81 1.77 -33.32
C ASN A 448 -2.56 0.49 -32.94
N GLU A 449 -2.33 0.00 -31.74
CA GLU A 449 -3.29 -0.79 -31.03
C GLU A 449 -3.50 -0.14 -29.63
N PHE A 450 -4.76 0.05 -29.30
CA PHE A 450 -5.26 0.80 -28.15
C PHE A 450 -4.51 0.49 -26.87
N ALA A 451 -3.90 1.51 -26.25
CA ALA A 451 -3.40 1.43 -24.89
C ALA A 451 -4.60 1.51 -23.93
N GLY A 452 -4.99 0.37 -23.37
CA GLY A 452 -5.88 0.32 -22.21
C GLY A 452 -5.10 0.56 -20.91
N ASP A 453 -5.75 0.28 -19.78
CA ASP A 453 -5.14 0.33 -18.43
C ASP A 453 -3.92 -0.61 -18.28
N ASP A 454 -3.63 -1.43 -19.28
CA ASP A 454 -2.50 -2.38 -19.37
C ASP A 454 -1.31 -1.82 -20.18
N ALA A 455 -1.27 -0.51 -20.43
CA ALA A 455 -0.16 0.11 -21.16
C ALA A 455 1.17 -0.14 -20.43
N GLU A 456 2.13 -0.74 -21.13
CA GLU A 456 3.46 -1.09 -20.60
C GLU A 456 4.43 0.10 -20.64
N GLU A 457 4.23 1.04 -21.56
CA GLU A 457 5.06 2.24 -21.71
C GLU A 457 4.18 3.50 -21.73
N ILE A 458 4.60 4.52 -20.98
CA ILE A 458 4.02 5.86 -21.08
C ILE A 458 5.01 6.76 -21.79
N TRP A 459 4.62 7.23 -22.94
CA TRP A 459 5.42 8.15 -23.70
C TRP A 459 5.14 9.59 -23.28
N VAL A 460 6.17 10.27 -22.82
CA VAL A 460 6.11 11.68 -22.48
C VAL A 460 6.66 12.48 -23.66
N LEU A 461 5.76 13.15 -24.34
CA LEU A 461 6.13 14.08 -25.40
C LEU A 461 6.45 15.43 -24.78
N PRO A 462 7.62 16.02 -25.03
CA PRO A 462 7.88 17.40 -24.69
C PRO A 462 7.18 18.30 -25.73
N THR A 463 5.86 18.32 -25.69
CA THR A 463 5.03 19.12 -26.60
C THR A 463 4.38 20.25 -25.82
N GLU A 464 4.04 21.30 -26.54
CA GLU A 464 3.30 22.45 -26.04
C GLU A 464 1.78 22.17 -25.93
N PHE A 465 1.39 20.88 -25.77
CA PHE A 465 -0.02 20.54 -25.57
C PHE A 465 -0.49 20.96 -24.17
N PHE A 466 -1.68 21.51 -24.14
CA PHE A 466 -2.34 21.96 -22.91
C PHE A 466 -2.86 20.76 -22.13
N LEU A 467 -2.54 20.68 -20.86
CA LEU A 467 -3.30 19.91 -19.90
C LEU A 467 -4.42 20.82 -19.38
N ASP A 468 -5.60 20.62 -19.92
CA ASP A 468 -6.78 21.40 -19.52
C ASP A 468 -7.31 20.88 -18.16
N GLN A 469 -6.63 21.24 -17.08
CA GLN A 469 -7.24 21.25 -15.78
C GLN A 469 -7.67 22.69 -15.49
N GLU A 470 -8.96 22.95 -15.47
CA GLU A 470 -9.57 24.23 -15.13
C GLU A 470 -9.32 25.37 -16.16
N GLY A 471 -9.06 25.06 -17.43
CA GLY A 471 -8.88 26.07 -18.48
C GLY A 471 -7.56 26.87 -18.38
N VAL A 472 -6.61 26.42 -17.59
CA VAL A 472 -5.28 27.03 -17.49
C VAL A 472 -4.22 26.15 -18.15
N SER A 473 -3.66 26.62 -19.24
CA SER A 473 -2.58 25.94 -19.97
C SER A 473 -1.29 25.98 -19.18
N ILE A 474 -0.54 24.87 -19.17
CA ILE A 474 0.83 24.81 -18.61
C ILE A 474 1.74 25.85 -19.28
N ASN A 475 1.57 26.09 -20.58
CA ASN A 475 2.33 27.12 -21.29
C ASN A 475 1.98 28.53 -20.83
N SER A 476 0.74 28.78 -20.41
CA SER A 476 0.33 30.05 -19.78
C SER A 476 0.98 30.25 -18.43
N LEU A 477 1.15 29.17 -17.64
CA LEU A 477 1.87 29.19 -16.35
C LEU A 477 3.38 29.44 -16.54
N GLU A 478 3.95 28.94 -17.64
CA GLU A 478 5.35 29.17 -18.02
C GLU A 478 5.58 30.48 -18.82
N GLY A 479 4.53 31.24 -19.09
CA GLY A 479 4.60 32.49 -19.87
C GLY A 479 4.80 32.27 -21.38
N ARG A 480 4.49 31.10 -21.90
CA ARG A 480 4.55 30.76 -23.32
C ARG A 480 3.14 30.79 -23.94
N GLU A 481 2.97 31.48 -25.05
CA GLU A 481 1.72 31.45 -25.82
C GLU A 481 1.66 30.20 -26.72
N PRO A 482 0.50 29.52 -26.79
CA PRO A 482 0.32 28.37 -27.66
C PRO A 482 0.30 28.78 -29.13
N ILE A 483 0.83 27.93 -30.00
CA ILE A 483 0.88 28.15 -31.45
C ILE A 483 -0.52 28.08 -32.06
N SER A 484 -1.43 27.33 -31.46
CA SER A 484 -2.83 27.19 -31.93
C SER A 484 -3.77 26.93 -30.73
N SER A 485 -5.06 27.19 -30.96
CA SER A 485 -6.09 26.81 -30.00
C SER A 485 -6.13 25.28 -29.85
N PRO A 486 -6.39 24.78 -28.61
CA PRO A 486 -6.47 23.32 -28.40
C PRO A 486 -7.62 22.71 -29.20
N PHE A 487 -7.38 21.54 -29.75
CA PHE A 487 -8.39 20.76 -30.43
C PHE A 487 -8.94 19.72 -29.45
N HIS A 488 -10.25 19.71 -29.27
CA HIS A 488 -10.95 18.68 -28.53
C HIS A 488 -11.41 17.59 -29.48
N TYR A 489 -11.00 16.37 -29.26
CA TYR A 489 -11.48 15.21 -29.97
C TYR A 489 -12.40 14.43 -29.06
N ASN A 490 -13.63 14.18 -29.52
CA ASN A 490 -14.50 13.24 -28.84
C ASN A 490 -14.00 11.82 -29.15
N GLU A 491 -13.60 11.08 -28.12
CA GLU A 491 -13.23 9.69 -28.26
C GLU A 491 -14.45 8.79 -28.02
N TRP A 492 -14.69 7.85 -28.94
CA TRP A 492 -15.70 6.83 -28.75
C TRP A 492 -15.22 5.76 -27.79
N ASP A 493 -15.87 5.66 -26.63
CA ASP A 493 -15.59 4.61 -25.67
C ASP A 493 -16.41 3.34 -26.00
N TYR A 494 -15.73 2.33 -26.51
CA TYR A 494 -16.35 1.07 -26.92
C TYR A 494 -16.91 0.25 -25.75
N GLN A 495 -16.48 0.47 -24.51
CA GLN A 495 -16.95 -0.25 -23.34
C GLN A 495 -18.30 0.30 -22.85
N ILE A 496 -18.48 1.60 -22.89
CA ILE A 496 -19.70 2.27 -22.45
C ILE A 496 -20.57 2.75 -23.62
N GLN A 497 -20.11 2.59 -24.87
CA GLN A 497 -20.79 2.99 -26.11
C GLN A 497 -21.23 4.47 -26.11
N LEU A 498 -20.38 5.36 -25.61
CA LEU A 498 -20.60 6.81 -25.59
C LEU A 498 -19.35 7.55 -26.06
N ASP A 499 -19.58 8.73 -26.68
CA ASP A 499 -18.49 9.66 -26.94
C ASP A 499 -18.06 10.35 -25.64
N ARG A 500 -16.78 10.30 -25.34
CA ARG A 500 -16.17 11.08 -24.25
C ARG A 500 -15.68 12.41 -24.79
N PRO A 501 -16.02 13.56 -24.14
CA PRO A 501 -15.50 14.86 -24.51
C PRO A 501 -14.02 15.02 -24.21
#